data_63cff1c8c1f63e3a90bf961d354d78ea
#
_entry.id   63cff1c8c1f63e3a90bf961d354d78ea
#
_cell.length_a   1.000
_cell.length_b   1.000
_cell.length_c   1.000
_cell.angle_alpha   90.00
_cell.angle_beta   90.00
_cell.angle_gamma   90.00
#
_symmetry.space_group_name_H-M   'P 1'
#
loop_
_entity.id
_entity.type
_entity.pdbx_description
1 polymer ?
#
loop_
_entity_poly.entity_id
_entity_poly.type
_entity_poly.pdbx_seq_one_letter_code
_entity_poly.pdbx_strand_id
1 'polypeptide(L)'
;MKIYINEQQVKNLFEAKMDGFDVNVLAAAKSFKERVEYCKKMLGFPIGNGSSRMVFQLDDETCLKLAKNAKGIAQNKEEAMISLDRIISYVPKVYDGSDEENGLWIITQYVLPAKKEDFKRVLGVDFNDVADFAINTDRRFMYGSYLSQTGDRIIHELYEKYENNDDVIDLFNDIHELKADYNQCVADLSGIRNWGMVSDNGEVSMVMLDIGLSEEVYNQYYKRRL
;
A
#
# COMPACT_ATOMS: atom_id res chain seq x y z
N MET A 1 -17.68 -15.17 -6.37
CA MET A 1 -17.59 -15.11 -7.84
C MET A 1 -16.55 -14.06 -8.18
N LYS A 2 -15.32 -14.47 -8.57
CA LYS A 2 -14.25 -13.50 -8.92
C LYS A 2 -14.57 -12.95 -10.32
N ILE A 3 -14.84 -11.66 -10.41
CA ILE A 3 -15.01 -10.96 -11.69
C ILE A 3 -13.61 -10.54 -12.15
N TYR A 4 -13.12 -11.14 -13.22
CA TYR A 4 -11.90 -10.70 -13.89
C TYR A 4 -12.27 -9.53 -14.81
N ILE A 5 -11.89 -8.34 -14.42
CA ILE A 5 -11.98 -7.16 -15.28
C ILE A 5 -10.73 -7.20 -16.17
N ASN A 6 -10.92 -7.20 -17.49
CA ASN A 6 -9.79 -7.12 -18.42
C ASN A 6 -9.32 -5.66 -18.58
N GLU A 7 -8.09 -5.48 -19.08
CA GLU A 7 -7.47 -4.16 -19.25
C GLU A 7 -8.35 -3.16 -19.99
N GLN A 8 -9.11 -3.61 -20.99
CA GLN A 8 -10.01 -2.75 -21.77
C GLN A 8 -11.23 -2.32 -20.93
N GLN A 9 -11.74 -3.17 -20.05
CA GLN A 9 -12.85 -2.83 -19.16
C GLN A 9 -12.40 -1.85 -18.08
N VAL A 10 -11.18 -2.02 -17.54
CA VAL A 10 -10.55 -1.05 -16.63
C VAL A 10 -10.42 0.30 -17.36
N LYS A 11 -9.87 0.31 -18.57
CA LYS A 11 -9.69 1.51 -19.38
C LYS A 11 -11.01 2.23 -19.67
N ASN A 12 -12.06 1.49 -20.05
CA ASN A 12 -13.39 2.05 -20.29
C ASN A 12 -14.05 2.60 -19.01
N LEU A 13 -13.82 1.99 -17.85
CA LEU A 13 -14.29 2.49 -16.56
C LEU A 13 -13.62 3.83 -16.19
N PHE A 14 -12.31 3.97 -16.44
CA PHE A 14 -11.58 5.21 -16.22
C PHE A 14 -12.00 6.33 -17.19
N GLU A 15 -12.19 5.99 -18.48
CA GLU A 15 -12.62 6.97 -19.49
C GLU A 15 -14.04 7.51 -19.22
N ALA A 16 -14.93 6.71 -18.62
CA ALA A 16 -16.33 7.10 -18.39
C ALA A 16 -16.57 7.97 -17.14
N LYS A 17 -15.63 7.99 -16.18
CA LYS A 17 -15.82 8.68 -14.87
C LYS A 17 -15.01 9.96 -14.69
N MET A 18 -14.04 10.24 -15.55
CA MET A 18 -13.14 11.39 -15.40
C MET A 18 -13.41 12.47 -16.47
N ASP A 19 -14.46 13.27 -16.26
CA ASP A 19 -14.72 14.44 -17.15
C ASP A 19 -13.49 15.37 -17.17
N GLY A 20 -12.62 15.14 -18.17
CA GLY A 20 -11.51 16.02 -18.52
C GLY A 20 -10.13 15.67 -17.96
N PHE A 21 -9.95 14.69 -17.06
CA PHE A 21 -8.61 14.24 -16.66
C PHE A 21 -8.09 13.20 -17.67
N ASP A 22 -6.92 13.46 -18.24
CA ASP A 22 -6.27 12.60 -19.23
C ASP A 22 -4.87 12.21 -18.76
N VAL A 23 -4.63 10.92 -18.53
CA VAL A 23 -3.34 10.37 -18.12
C VAL A 23 -2.25 10.61 -19.18
N ASN A 24 -2.61 10.74 -20.47
CA ASN A 24 -1.64 11.02 -21.51
C ASN A 24 -1.08 12.45 -21.39
N VAL A 25 -1.90 13.41 -20.96
CA VAL A 25 -1.45 14.78 -20.65
C VAL A 25 -0.53 14.77 -19.44
N LEU A 26 -0.87 13.98 -18.42
CA LEU A 26 -0.01 13.80 -17.24
C LEU A 26 1.34 13.18 -17.62
N ALA A 27 1.33 12.14 -18.45
CA ALA A 27 2.53 11.46 -18.93
C ALA A 27 3.43 12.37 -19.79
N ALA A 28 2.83 13.23 -20.61
CA ALA A 28 3.54 14.18 -21.46
C ALA A 28 4.20 15.34 -20.68
N ALA A 29 3.79 15.59 -19.44
CA ALA A 29 4.33 16.68 -18.61
C ALA A 29 5.81 16.42 -18.25
N LYS A 30 6.67 17.40 -18.52
CA LYS A 30 8.12 17.28 -18.43
C LYS A 30 8.67 17.41 -17.01
N SER A 31 7.90 18.01 -16.10
CA SER A 31 8.35 18.28 -14.73
C SER A 31 7.29 17.93 -13.70
N PHE A 32 7.73 17.71 -12.45
CA PHE A 32 6.82 17.52 -11.31
C PHE A 32 5.88 18.72 -11.15
N LYS A 33 6.39 19.95 -11.35
CA LYS A 33 5.57 21.16 -11.24
C LYS A 33 4.43 21.18 -12.26
N GLU A 34 4.71 20.86 -13.53
CA GLU A 34 3.67 20.76 -14.56
C GLU A 34 2.62 19.70 -14.24
N ARG A 35 3.06 18.51 -13.77
CA ARG A 35 2.14 17.44 -13.33
C ARG A 35 1.24 17.88 -12.19
N VAL A 36 1.79 18.56 -11.17
CA VAL A 36 1.01 19.09 -10.05
C VAL A 36 0.03 20.16 -10.49
N GLU A 37 0.44 21.08 -11.36
CA GLU A 37 -0.43 22.15 -11.89
C GLU A 37 -1.61 21.54 -12.69
N TYR A 38 -1.32 20.55 -13.52
CA TYR A 38 -2.34 19.80 -14.25
C TYR A 38 -3.32 19.09 -13.30
N CYS A 39 -2.81 18.29 -12.33
CA CYS A 39 -3.64 17.62 -11.36
C CYS A 39 -4.51 18.60 -10.56
N LYS A 40 -3.94 19.70 -10.08
CA LYS A 40 -4.71 20.71 -9.33
C LYS A 40 -5.81 21.35 -10.16
N LYS A 41 -5.55 21.57 -11.44
CA LYS A 41 -6.54 22.14 -12.36
C LYS A 41 -7.70 21.18 -12.60
N MET A 42 -7.42 19.90 -12.77
CA MET A 42 -8.40 18.88 -13.18
C MET A 42 -9.08 18.19 -11.99
N LEU A 43 -8.34 17.95 -10.89
CA LEU A 43 -8.77 17.15 -9.75
C LEU A 43 -8.94 17.97 -8.46
N GLY A 44 -8.51 19.23 -8.45
CA GLY A 44 -8.55 20.07 -7.27
C GLY A 44 -7.36 19.88 -6.33
N PHE A 45 -7.57 20.10 -5.03
CA PHE A 45 -6.49 20.01 -4.04
C PHE A 45 -6.12 18.54 -3.74
N PRO A 46 -4.83 18.27 -3.47
CA PRO A 46 -4.42 16.93 -3.06
C PRO A 46 -5.05 16.55 -1.71
N ILE A 47 -5.48 15.31 -1.59
CA ILE A 47 -6.01 14.72 -0.36
C ILE A 47 -4.89 14.24 0.59
N GLY A 48 -3.68 14.05 0.06
CA GLY A 48 -2.48 13.69 0.83
C GLY A 48 -1.23 14.35 0.28
N ASN A 49 -0.32 14.76 1.18
CA ASN A 49 0.91 15.45 0.80
C ASN A 49 2.08 15.05 1.71
N GLY A 50 2.64 13.86 1.43
CA GLY A 50 3.82 13.32 2.14
C GLY A 50 5.16 13.91 1.67
N SER A 51 6.25 13.42 2.22
CA SER A 51 7.61 13.85 1.85
C SER A 51 8.05 13.37 0.45
N SER A 52 7.51 12.25 0.01
CA SER A 52 7.89 11.57 -1.24
C SER A 52 6.81 11.63 -2.32
N ARG A 53 5.54 11.64 -1.92
CA ARG A 53 4.39 11.56 -2.83
C ARG A 53 3.32 12.59 -2.50
N MET A 54 2.53 12.93 -3.51
CA MET A 54 1.32 13.73 -3.39
C MET A 54 0.14 12.89 -3.92
N VAL A 55 -0.99 12.90 -3.24
CA VAL A 55 -2.14 12.04 -3.57
C VAL A 55 -3.32 12.91 -3.97
N PHE A 56 -3.93 12.60 -5.10
CA PHE A 56 -5.16 13.25 -5.58
C PHE A 56 -6.26 12.19 -5.69
N GLN A 57 -7.45 12.53 -5.29
CA GLN A 57 -8.62 11.69 -5.53
C GLN A 57 -9.03 11.84 -7.01
N LEU A 58 -9.23 10.73 -7.69
CA LEU A 58 -9.74 10.71 -9.06
C LEU A 58 -11.27 10.56 -9.06
N ASP A 59 -11.76 9.60 -8.30
CA ASP A 59 -13.19 9.33 -8.09
C ASP A 59 -13.41 8.70 -6.71
N ASP A 60 -14.59 8.11 -6.48
CA ASP A 60 -14.93 7.50 -5.18
C ASP A 60 -14.17 6.19 -4.91
N GLU A 61 -13.56 5.58 -5.93
CA GLU A 61 -12.90 4.27 -5.85
C GLU A 61 -11.38 4.35 -6.09
N THR A 62 -10.89 5.47 -6.67
CA THR A 62 -9.50 5.55 -7.13
C THR A 62 -8.79 6.84 -6.74
N CYS A 63 -7.48 6.76 -6.58
CA CYS A 63 -6.62 7.90 -6.36
C CYS A 63 -5.32 7.81 -7.16
N LEU A 64 -4.76 8.97 -7.47
CA LEU A 64 -3.46 9.15 -8.13
C LEU A 64 -2.39 9.44 -7.08
N LYS A 65 -1.33 8.62 -7.03
CA LYS A 65 -0.13 8.89 -6.23
C LYS A 65 0.97 9.43 -7.15
N LEU A 66 1.27 10.71 -7.03
CA LEU A 66 2.26 11.41 -7.84
C LEU A 66 3.59 11.51 -7.08
N ALA A 67 4.67 10.95 -7.64
CA ALA A 67 6.01 11.02 -7.07
C ALA A 67 6.58 12.45 -7.13
N LYS A 68 7.06 12.95 -5.99
CA LYS A 68 7.68 14.29 -5.86
C LYS A 68 9.17 14.26 -6.18
N ASN A 69 9.82 13.13 -5.96
CA ASN A 69 11.26 12.94 -6.04
C ASN A 69 11.60 11.46 -6.21
N ALA A 70 12.91 11.14 -6.27
CA ALA A 70 13.38 9.77 -6.45
C ALA A 70 12.84 8.77 -5.41
N LYS A 71 12.61 9.20 -4.16
CA LYS A 71 11.98 8.35 -3.13
C LYS A 71 10.57 7.96 -3.53
N GLY A 72 9.78 8.91 -3.99
CA GLY A 72 8.41 8.65 -4.43
C GLY A 72 8.35 7.75 -5.66
N ILE A 73 9.32 7.91 -6.58
CA ILE A 73 9.46 7.03 -7.74
C ILE A 73 9.74 5.59 -7.29
N ALA A 74 10.71 5.39 -6.39
CA ALA A 74 11.04 4.07 -5.86
C ALA A 74 9.82 3.44 -5.15
N GLN A 75 9.13 4.20 -4.30
CA GLN A 75 7.93 3.72 -3.60
C GLN A 75 6.78 3.36 -4.56
N ASN A 76 6.57 4.11 -5.64
CA ASN A 76 5.56 3.78 -6.64
C ASN A 76 5.88 2.47 -7.35
N LYS A 77 7.14 2.25 -7.68
CA LYS A 77 7.60 0.99 -8.33
C LYS A 77 7.39 -0.22 -7.43
N GLU A 78 7.81 -0.13 -6.18
CA GLU A 78 7.62 -1.18 -5.18
C GLU A 78 6.13 -1.50 -4.99
N GLU A 79 5.30 -0.47 -4.80
CA GLU A 79 3.86 -0.64 -4.59
C GLU A 79 3.18 -1.26 -5.82
N ALA A 80 3.56 -0.85 -7.02
CA ALA A 80 3.04 -1.45 -8.25
C ALA A 80 3.47 -2.92 -8.41
N MET A 81 4.73 -3.24 -8.11
CA MET A 81 5.25 -4.60 -8.15
C MET A 81 4.50 -5.53 -7.18
N ILE A 82 4.35 -5.12 -5.92
CA ILE A 82 3.65 -5.91 -4.89
C ILE A 82 2.18 -6.11 -5.25
N SER A 83 1.50 -5.06 -5.75
CA SER A 83 0.08 -5.15 -6.14
C SER A 83 -0.18 -6.08 -7.32
N LEU A 84 0.81 -6.33 -8.16
CA LEU A 84 0.71 -7.30 -9.27
C LEU A 84 0.83 -8.75 -8.77
N ASP A 85 1.43 -8.95 -7.62
CA ASP A 85 1.51 -10.27 -6.99
C ASP A 85 0.16 -10.64 -6.39
N ARG A 86 -0.42 -11.75 -6.88
CA ARG A 86 -1.73 -12.22 -6.44
C ARG A 86 -1.69 -12.96 -5.10
N ILE A 87 -0.51 -13.16 -4.54
CA ILE A 87 -0.30 -13.83 -3.26
C ILE A 87 -0.69 -12.88 -2.13
N ILE A 88 -0.31 -11.59 -2.26
CA ILE A 88 -0.60 -10.56 -1.25
C ILE A 88 -2.01 -10.00 -1.46
N SER A 89 -2.90 -10.21 -0.49
CA SER A 89 -4.33 -9.85 -0.57
C SER A 89 -4.65 -8.51 0.11
N TYR A 90 -3.94 -8.18 1.20
CA TYR A 90 -4.21 -7.00 2.03
C TYR A 90 -3.47 -5.75 1.56
N VAL A 91 -3.39 -5.54 0.24
CA VAL A 91 -2.76 -4.35 -0.35
C VAL A 91 -3.73 -3.66 -1.33
N PRO A 92 -3.67 -2.32 -1.46
CA PRO A 92 -4.49 -1.62 -2.44
C PRO A 92 -4.14 -2.07 -3.86
N LYS A 93 -5.14 -2.26 -4.70
CA LYS A 93 -4.94 -2.57 -6.11
C LYS A 93 -4.29 -1.37 -6.81
N VAL A 94 -3.29 -1.62 -7.65
CA VAL A 94 -2.76 -0.67 -8.62
C VAL A 94 -3.43 -0.98 -9.96
N TYR A 95 -4.05 0.02 -10.56
CA TYR A 95 -4.83 -0.12 -11.80
C TYR A 95 -4.05 0.35 -13.03
N ASP A 96 -3.20 1.38 -12.86
CA ASP A 96 -2.43 1.98 -13.93
C ASP A 96 -1.21 2.72 -13.36
N GLY A 97 -0.23 3.03 -14.20
CA GLY A 97 0.97 3.76 -13.79
C GLY A 97 1.74 4.29 -14.97
N SER A 98 2.65 5.24 -14.70
CA SER A 98 3.70 5.57 -15.66
C SER A 98 4.52 4.32 -15.93
N ASP A 99 5.14 4.24 -17.12
CA ASP A 99 5.95 3.09 -17.51
C ASP A 99 6.87 2.62 -16.35
N GLU A 100 7.16 1.33 -16.32
CA GLU A 100 7.88 0.66 -15.23
C GLU A 100 9.24 1.31 -14.92
N GLU A 101 9.87 1.95 -15.91
CA GLU A 101 11.16 2.61 -15.73
C GLU A 101 11.03 3.93 -14.97
N ASN A 102 9.91 4.65 -15.11
CA ASN A 102 9.77 6.01 -14.59
C ASN A 102 9.13 6.10 -13.21
N GLY A 103 8.09 5.30 -12.90
CA GLY A 103 7.43 5.31 -11.59
C GLY A 103 6.91 6.69 -11.14
N LEU A 104 6.67 7.59 -12.10
CA LEU A 104 6.34 8.99 -11.83
C LEU A 104 4.99 9.16 -11.16
N TRP A 105 4.07 8.27 -11.46
CA TRP A 105 2.74 8.22 -10.88
C TRP A 105 2.17 6.80 -10.99
N ILE A 106 1.24 6.48 -10.09
CA ILE A 106 0.41 5.29 -10.13
C ILE A 106 -1.03 5.66 -9.79
N ILE A 107 -1.99 4.94 -10.36
CA ILE A 107 -3.40 5.01 -10.01
C ILE A 107 -3.72 3.77 -9.17
N THR A 108 -4.20 4.01 -7.96
CA THR A 108 -4.47 2.94 -7.00
C THR A 108 -5.91 3.03 -6.50
N GLN A 109 -6.35 1.97 -5.85
CA GLN A 109 -7.60 1.97 -5.10
C GLN A 109 -7.61 3.11 -4.07
N TYR A 110 -8.73 3.83 -3.98
CA TYR A 110 -8.94 4.84 -2.95
C TYR A 110 -9.23 4.15 -1.62
N VAL A 111 -8.52 4.55 -0.59
CA VAL A 111 -8.53 3.88 0.71
C VAL A 111 -8.91 4.90 1.78
N LEU A 112 -9.92 4.58 2.58
CA LEU A 112 -10.30 5.36 3.75
C LEU A 112 -9.38 5.01 4.93
N PRO A 113 -8.87 5.99 5.70
CA PRO A 113 -8.06 5.71 6.88
C PRO A 113 -8.81 4.83 7.90
N ALA A 114 -8.15 3.77 8.36
CA ALA A 114 -8.70 2.88 9.39
C ALA A 114 -8.49 3.43 10.81
N LYS A 115 -9.34 3.00 11.73
CA LYS A 115 -9.18 3.14 13.17
C LYS A 115 -8.89 1.78 13.80
N LYS A 116 -8.36 1.77 15.02
CA LYS A 116 -8.05 0.52 15.72
C LYS A 116 -9.28 -0.38 15.90
N GLU A 117 -10.43 0.23 16.14
CA GLU A 117 -11.70 -0.47 16.32
C GLU A 117 -12.18 -1.19 15.06
N ASP A 118 -11.77 -0.70 13.89
CA ASP A 118 -12.14 -1.30 12.61
C ASP A 118 -11.55 -2.71 12.45
N PHE A 119 -10.35 -2.96 12.98
CA PHE A 119 -9.73 -4.29 12.96
C PHE A 119 -10.60 -5.34 13.65
N LYS A 120 -11.15 -4.99 14.81
CA LYS A 120 -12.05 -5.90 15.54
C LYS A 120 -13.36 -6.13 14.80
N ARG A 121 -13.88 -5.07 14.17
CA ARG A 121 -15.14 -5.11 13.45
C ARG A 121 -15.03 -5.87 12.13
N VAL A 122 -13.93 -5.69 11.38
CA VAL A 122 -13.76 -6.24 10.01
C VAL A 122 -13.10 -7.61 10.03
N LEU A 123 -12.07 -7.80 10.84
CA LEU A 123 -11.25 -9.02 10.86
C LEU A 123 -11.40 -9.85 12.14
N GLY A 124 -12.00 -9.29 13.21
CA GLY A 124 -12.08 -9.98 14.50
C GLY A 124 -10.77 -9.98 15.31
N VAL A 125 -9.77 -9.18 14.93
CA VAL A 125 -8.45 -9.09 15.56
C VAL A 125 -8.26 -7.76 16.29
N ASP A 126 -7.52 -7.76 17.39
CA ASP A 126 -7.05 -6.53 18.02
C ASP A 126 -5.89 -5.91 17.22
N PHE A 127 -5.96 -4.60 16.96
CA PHE A 127 -4.88 -3.90 16.27
C PHE A 127 -3.51 -4.06 16.94
N ASN A 128 -3.47 -4.16 18.28
CA ASN A 128 -2.21 -4.35 19.00
C ASN A 128 -1.56 -5.71 18.66
N ASP A 129 -2.34 -6.75 18.43
CA ASP A 129 -1.82 -8.07 18.03
C ASP A 129 -1.23 -8.01 16.61
N VAL A 130 -1.87 -7.29 15.69
CA VAL A 130 -1.34 -7.04 14.33
C VAL A 130 -0.03 -6.24 14.41
N ALA A 131 0.02 -5.22 15.26
CA ALA A 131 1.21 -4.41 15.47
C ALA A 131 2.36 -5.23 16.07
N ASP A 132 2.08 -6.07 17.06
CA ASP A 132 3.06 -6.96 17.68
C ASP A 132 3.56 -8.00 16.67
N PHE A 133 2.67 -8.57 15.86
CA PHE A 133 3.05 -9.50 14.79
C PHE A 133 4.02 -8.84 13.81
N ALA A 134 3.69 -7.65 13.29
CA ALA A 134 4.51 -6.92 12.33
C ALA A 134 5.90 -6.57 12.89
N ILE A 135 5.96 -6.06 14.12
CA ILE A 135 7.23 -5.72 14.80
C ILE A 135 8.11 -6.96 14.97
N ASN A 136 7.53 -8.08 15.42
CA ASN A 136 8.32 -9.29 15.70
C ASN A 136 8.72 -10.00 14.39
N THR A 137 7.90 -9.96 13.35
CA THR A 137 8.28 -10.41 12.01
C THR A 137 9.48 -9.62 11.50
N ASP A 138 9.46 -8.28 11.56
CA ASP A 138 10.60 -7.45 11.13
C ASP A 138 11.88 -7.76 11.91
N ARG A 139 11.79 -7.88 13.23
CA ARG A 139 12.93 -8.23 14.12
C ARG A 139 13.52 -9.60 13.84
N ARG A 140 12.70 -10.59 13.51
CA ARG A 140 13.14 -11.94 13.17
C ARG A 140 14.15 -11.93 12.01
N PHE A 141 13.90 -11.11 10.99
CA PHE A 141 14.77 -10.99 9.82
C PHE A 141 16.01 -10.14 10.08
N MET A 142 15.95 -9.13 10.98
CA MET A 142 17.05 -8.19 11.20
C MET A 142 18.15 -8.69 12.12
N TYR A 143 17.84 -9.50 13.14
CA TYR A 143 18.76 -9.74 14.26
C TYR A 143 19.26 -11.20 14.44
N GLY A 144 18.83 -12.14 13.59
CA GLY A 144 19.29 -13.54 13.69
C GLY A 144 18.96 -14.20 15.05
N SER A 145 19.51 -15.37 15.31
CA SER A 145 19.01 -16.37 16.26
C SER A 145 18.80 -16.00 17.74
N TYR A 146 19.36 -14.91 18.29
CA TYR A 146 19.28 -14.67 19.75
C TYR A 146 18.10 -13.79 20.18
N LEU A 147 17.70 -12.82 19.35
CA LEU A 147 16.48 -12.04 19.58
C LEU A 147 15.25 -12.70 18.94
N SER A 148 15.47 -13.68 18.09
CA SER A 148 14.43 -14.46 17.42
C SER A 148 13.56 -15.27 18.38
N GLN A 149 14.11 -15.85 19.46
CA GLN A 149 13.34 -16.74 20.35
C GLN A 149 12.12 -16.07 20.98
N THR A 150 12.23 -14.80 21.41
CA THR A 150 11.08 -14.07 21.97
C THR A 150 10.12 -13.64 20.86
N GLY A 151 10.63 -13.18 19.72
CA GLY A 151 9.83 -12.82 18.57
C GLY A 151 9.11 -14.02 17.97
N ASP A 152 9.81 -15.13 17.81
CA ASP A 152 9.24 -16.39 17.30
C ASP A 152 8.14 -16.91 18.22
N ARG A 153 8.30 -16.78 19.54
CA ARG A 153 7.27 -17.16 20.52
C ARG A 153 6.01 -16.28 20.37
N ILE A 154 6.16 -14.96 20.26
CA ILE A 154 5.02 -14.05 20.08
C ILE A 154 4.29 -14.35 18.79
N ILE A 155 5.01 -14.54 17.68
CA ILE A 155 4.44 -14.91 16.39
C ILE A 155 3.65 -16.21 16.51
N HIS A 156 4.22 -17.25 17.15
CA HIS A 156 3.56 -18.54 17.37
C HIS A 156 2.30 -18.40 18.23
N GLU A 157 2.39 -17.69 19.37
CA GLU A 157 1.25 -17.43 20.25
C GLU A 157 0.11 -16.68 19.51
N LEU A 158 0.43 -15.78 18.58
CA LEU A 158 -0.57 -15.08 17.77
C LEU A 158 -1.22 -16.00 16.72
N TYR A 159 -0.46 -16.86 16.05
CA TYR A 159 -1.04 -17.88 15.16
C TYR A 159 -1.95 -18.83 15.92
N GLU A 160 -1.56 -19.33 17.10
CA GLU A 160 -2.41 -20.17 17.95
C GLU A 160 -3.68 -19.44 18.40
N LYS A 161 -3.56 -18.16 18.81
CA LYS A 161 -4.68 -17.35 19.28
C LYS A 161 -5.76 -17.17 18.20
N TYR A 162 -5.37 -17.10 16.94
CA TYR A 162 -6.25 -16.84 15.80
C TYR A 162 -6.40 -18.03 14.86
N GLU A 163 -6.03 -19.24 15.26
CA GLU A 163 -6.02 -20.46 14.42
C GLU A 163 -7.36 -20.78 13.73
N ASN A 164 -8.48 -20.30 14.28
CA ASN A 164 -9.82 -20.50 13.75
C ASN A 164 -10.36 -19.25 13.02
N ASN A 165 -9.49 -18.29 12.65
CA ASN A 165 -9.87 -17.08 11.93
C ASN A 165 -8.99 -16.93 10.68
N ASP A 166 -9.49 -17.47 9.56
CA ASP A 166 -8.78 -17.55 8.29
C ASP A 166 -8.33 -16.15 7.80
N ASP A 167 -9.17 -15.13 7.95
CA ASP A 167 -8.84 -13.76 7.51
C ASP A 167 -7.62 -13.20 8.27
N VAL A 168 -7.50 -13.51 9.57
CA VAL A 168 -6.36 -13.06 10.38
C VAL A 168 -5.11 -13.85 10.03
N ILE A 169 -5.25 -15.15 9.80
CA ILE A 169 -4.12 -16.00 9.37
C ILE A 169 -3.60 -15.54 8.01
N ASP A 170 -4.48 -15.23 7.07
CA ASP A 170 -4.11 -14.71 5.75
C ASP A 170 -3.42 -13.34 5.87
N LEU A 171 -3.93 -12.45 6.74
CA LEU A 171 -3.27 -11.17 7.02
C LEU A 171 -1.85 -11.36 7.59
N PHE A 172 -1.66 -12.29 8.52
CA PHE A 172 -0.34 -12.57 9.11
C PHE A 172 0.62 -13.18 8.07
N ASN A 173 0.12 -14.05 7.20
CA ASN A 173 0.89 -14.59 6.08
C ASN A 173 1.32 -13.48 5.12
N ASP A 174 0.42 -12.58 4.73
CA ASP A 174 0.75 -11.43 3.88
C ASP A 174 1.84 -10.54 4.50
N ILE A 175 1.75 -10.24 5.80
CA ILE A 175 2.79 -9.46 6.50
C ILE A 175 4.14 -10.20 6.49
N HIS A 176 4.12 -11.52 6.66
CA HIS A 176 5.32 -12.35 6.61
C HIS A 176 5.94 -12.35 5.21
N GLU A 177 5.15 -12.55 4.17
CA GLU A 177 5.58 -12.56 2.76
C GLU A 177 6.11 -11.20 2.30
N LEU A 178 5.45 -10.10 2.70
CA LEU A 178 5.97 -8.75 2.46
C LEU A 178 7.38 -8.56 3.01
N LYS A 179 7.69 -9.16 4.17
CA LYS A 179 9.05 -9.11 4.72
C LYS A 179 9.99 -10.08 4.02
N ALA A 180 9.57 -11.33 3.80
CA ALA A 180 10.41 -12.39 3.28
C ALA A 180 10.79 -12.18 1.81
N ASP A 181 9.82 -11.84 0.97
CA ASP A 181 9.98 -11.83 -0.48
C ASP A 181 10.24 -10.42 -1.03
N TYR A 182 9.68 -9.38 -0.38
CA TYR A 182 9.83 -8.00 -0.82
C TYR A 182 10.71 -7.15 0.09
N ASN A 183 11.23 -7.74 1.18
CA ASN A 183 12.08 -7.05 2.15
C ASN A 183 11.51 -5.70 2.63
N GLN A 184 10.18 -5.65 2.79
CA GLN A 184 9.48 -4.44 3.25
C GLN A 184 9.79 -4.15 4.73
N CYS A 185 9.76 -2.87 5.11
CA CYS A 185 9.86 -2.42 6.50
C CYS A 185 8.53 -2.66 7.24
N VAL A 186 8.18 -3.92 7.49
CA VAL A 186 6.86 -4.29 8.04
C VAL A 186 6.61 -3.80 9.45
N ALA A 187 7.66 -3.42 10.21
CA ALA A 187 7.49 -2.77 11.51
C ALA A 187 6.68 -1.47 11.43
N ASP A 188 6.65 -0.78 10.29
CA ASP A 188 5.83 0.41 10.06
C ASP A 188 4.32 0.10 10.12
N LEU A 189 3.92 -1.15 9.88
CA LEU A 189 2.53 -1.61 10.01
C LEU A 189 2.02 -1.62 11.47
N SER A 190 2.91 -1.44 12.45
CA SER A 190 2.50 -1.17 13.85
C SER A 190 1.83 0.19 14.04
N GLY A 191 1.93 1.09 13.05
CA GLY A 191 1.29 2.39 13.06
C GLY A 191 -0.08 2.35 12.38
N ILE A 192 -1.16 2.67 13.12
CA ILE A 192 -2.53 2.70 12.56
C ILE A 192 -2.69 3.57 11.32
N ARG A 193 -1.86 4.61 11.17
CA ARG A 193 -1.84 5.49 10.01
C ARG A 193 -1.48 4.78 8.69
N ASN A 194 -0.86 3.60 8.78
CA ASN A 194 -0.44 2.80 7.63
C ASN A 194 -1.49 1.74 7.26
N TRP A 195 -2.71 1.91 7.77
CA TRP A 195 -3.84 1.04 7.50
C TRP A 195 -5.06 1.81 7.01
N GLY A 196 -5.83 1.18 6.18
CA GLY A 196 -7.08 1.72 5.69
C GLY A 196 -8.09 0.64 5.36
N MET A 197 -9.24 1.10 4.89
CA MET A 197 -10.36 0.26 4.49
C MET A 197 -10.73 0.56 3.05
N VAL A 198 -11.01 -0.47 2.30
CA VAL A 198 -11.59 -0.39 0.97
C VAL A 198 -12.98 -1.01 0.99
N SER A 199 -13.86 -0.54 0.13
CA SER A 199 -15.16 -1.15 -0.11
C SER A 199 -15.21 -1.62 -1.55
N ASP A 200 -15.52 -2.90 -1.75
CA ASP A 200 -15.73 -3.49 -3.06
C ASP A 200 -17.07 -4.23 -3.04
N ASN A 201 -18.04 -3.78 -3.86
CA ASN A 201 -19.39 -4.34 -3.95
C ASN A 201 -20.13 -4.45 -2.58
N GLY A 202 -19.84 -3.52 -1.66
CA GLY A 202 -20.46 -3.51 -0.33
C GLY A 202 -19.75 -4.37 0.71
N GLU A 203 -18.71 -5.09 0.34
CA GLU A 203 -17.80 -5.79 1.24
C GLU A 203 -16.66 -4.86 1.65
N VAL A 204 -16.38 -4.81 2.96
CA VAL A 204 -15.33 -3.95 3.51
C VAL A 204 -14.13 -4.81 3.87
N SER A 205 -12.96 -4.44 3.35
CA SER A 205 -11.70 -5.11 3.65
C SER A 205 -10.67 -4.13 4.22
N MET A 206 -9.79 -4.63 5.09
CA MET A 206 -8.62 -3.89 5.57
C MET A 206 -7.50 -3.96 4.54
N VAL A 207 -6.71 -2.88 4.42
CA VAL A 207 -5.52 -2.87 3.55
C VAL A 207 -4.37 -2.08 4.16
N MET A 208 -3.15 -2.49 3.82
CA MET A 208 -1.89 -1.84 4.19
C MET A 208 -1.60 -0.70 3.21
N LEU A 209 -1.41 0.54 3.72
CA LEU A 209 -1.35 1.75 2.88
C LEU A 209 0.03 2.10 2.34
N ASP A 210 1.09 1.90 3.09
CA ASP A 210 2.44 2.36 2.73
C ASP A 210 3.41 1.18 2.60
N ILE A 211 3.11 0.31 1.63
CA ILE A 211 3.87 -0.91 1.33
C ILE A 211 5.05 -0.70 0.37
N GLY A 212 5.30 0.52 -0.08
CA GLY A 212 6.42 0.86 -0.98
C GLY A 212 7.72 1.21 -0.26
N LEU A 213 7.87 0.86 1.03
CA LEU A 213 9.07 1.14 1.82
C LEU A 213 9.85 -0.16 2.07
N SER A 214 10.54 -0.66 1.03
CA SER A 214 11.52 -1.75 1.22
C SER A 214 12.75 -1.27 2.00
N GLU A 215 13.52 -2.19 2.59
CA GLU A 215 14.79 -1.85 3.24
C GLU A 215 15.78 -1.20 2.27
N GLU A 216 15.73 -1.53 0.98
CA GLU A 216 16.56 -0.89 -0.03
C GLU A 216 16.17 0.58 -0.18
N VAL A 217 14.88 0.88 -0.37
CA VAL A 217 14.36 2.26 -0.44
C VAL A 217 14.65 3.01 0.85
N TYR A 218 14.49 2.37 2.02
CA TYR A 218 14.82 2.96 3.31
C TYR A 218 16.31 3.31 3.40
N ASN A 219 17.19 2.37 3.13
CA ASN A 219 18.64 2.57 3.22
C ASN A 219 19.14 3.62 2.23
N GLN A 220 18.56 3.65 1.01
CA GLN A 220 18.96 4.60 -0.02
C GLN A 220 18.53 6.04 0.26
N TYR A 221 17.32 6.23 0.79
CA TYR A 221 16.69 7.55 0.83
C TYR A 221 16.38 8.10 2.22
N TYR A 222 16.25 7.24 3.24
CA TYR A 222 15.84 7.64 4.58
C TYR A 222 16.94 7.48 5.63
N LYS A 223 17.85 6.51 5.46
CA LYS A 223 18.96 6.34 6.36
C LYS A 223 19.88 7.56 6.25
N ARG A 224 19.99 8.34 7.32
CA ARG A 224 20.94 9.46 7.38
C ARG A 224 22.35 8.90 7.14
N ARG A 225 23.05 9.42 6.15
CA ARG A 225 24.51 9.21 6.04
C ARG A 225 25.14 9.92 7.24
N LEU A 226 25.55 9.13 8.24
CA LEU A 226 26.37 9.58 9.35
C LEU A 226 27.77 9.90 8.83
#